data_644cecfc5cff3eb73206c743ea5df159
#
_entry.id   644cecfc5cff3eb73206c743ea5df159
#
_cell.length_a   1.000
_cell.length_b   1.000
_cell.length_c   1.000
_cell.angle_alpha   90.00
_cell.angle_beta   90.00
_cell.angle_gamma   90.00
#
_symmetry.space_group_name_H-M   'P 1'
#
loop_
_entity.id
_entity.type
_entity.pdbx_description
1 polymer ?
#
loop_
_entity_poly.entity_id
_entity_poly.type
_entity_poly.pdbx_seq_one_letter_code
_entity_poly.pdbx_strand_id
1 'polypeptide(L)'
;NKFKSLDNIFKADFDKLSAIDGLGKNSIVFLKLIGDLPSIIYKDELKNKKLIDKETLKISNKDILLKYLRNKIGYGEIEKFYVLYLSSSNEVIEFEENSVGTLDRSSVYPREIYKKIINLNAKSVILAHNHPSDNITPSKCDIELTNEIAKGLKNFGALLIEHIIITKNSYFSFLEEGLI
;
A
#
# COMPACT_ATOMS: atom_id res chain seq x y z
N ASN A 1 3.52 -29.70 -8.08
CA ASN A 1 4.07 -28.34 -7.95
C ASN A 1 2.96 -27.39 -7.47
N LYS A 2 2.82 -27.26 -6.14
CA LYS A 2 1.65 -26.58 -5.49
C LYS A 2 1.63 -25.06 -5.73
N PHE A 3 2.79 -24.44 -5.95
CA PHE A 3 2.93 -22.98 -6.04
C PHE A 3 3.33 -22.45 -7.43
N LYS A 4 3.59 -23.28 -8.39
CA LYS A 4 3.90 -22.95 -9.79
C LYS A 4 5.16 -22.05 -10.00
N SER A 5 5.51 -21.17 -9.06
CA SER A 5 6.68 -20.28 -9.14
C SER A 5 7.26 -19.99 -7.75
N LEU A 6 8.54 -19.56 -7.69
CA LEU A 6 9.19 -19.08 -6.46
C LEU A 6 8.47 -17.85 -5.89
N ASP A 7 8.02 -16.98 -6.75
CA ASP A 7 7.29 -15.78 -6.37
C ASP A 7 6.00 -16.11 -5.60
N ASN A 8 5.25 -17.09 -6.05
CA ASN A 8 4.07 -17.58 -5.35
C ASN A 8 4.40 -18.23 -3.99
N ILE A 9 5.59 -18.82 -3.85
CA ILE A 9 6.06 -19.37 -2.56
C ILE A 9 6.34 -18.23 -1.57
N PHE A 10 7.09 -17.22 -1.99
CA PHE A 10 7.45 -16.09 -1.13
C PHE A 10 6.23 -15.29 -0.66
N LYS A 11 5.19 -15.23 -1.47
CA LYS A 11 3.95 -14.47 -1.21
C LYS A 11 2.84 -15.28 -0.55
N ALA A 12 2.97 -16.62 -0.50
CA ALA A 12 1.97 -17.49 0.12
C ALA A 12 1.82 -17.18 1.62
N ASP A 13 0.60 -17.32 2.14
CA ASP A 13 0.32 -17.16 3.57
C ASP A 13 1.05 -18.19 4.41
N PHE A 14 1.34 -17.83 5.67
CA PHE A 14 2.05 -18.70 6.61
C PHE A 14 1.39 -20.06 6.75
N ASP A 15 0.06 -20.10 6.83
CA ASP A 15 -0.70 -21.34 6.99
C ASP A 15 -0.60 -22.27 5.77
N LYS A 16 -0.59 -21.68 4.56
CA LYS A 16 -0.38 -22.46 3.31
C LYS A 16 0.99 -23.09 3.24
N LEU A 17 2.02 -22.38 3.74
CA LEU A 17 3.38 -22.90 3.81
C LEU A 17 3.54 -23.94 4.93
N SER A 18 2.89 -23.74 6.08
CA SER A 18 2.91 -24.68 7.19
C SER A 18 2.25 -26.04 6.88
N ALA A 19 1.35 -26.06 5.89
CA ALA A 19 0.71 -27.28 5.39
C ALA A 19 1.60 -28.11 4.47
N ILE A 20 2.87 -27.72 4.26
CA ILE A 20 3.86 -28.45 3.46
C ILE A 20 4.68 -29.33 4.39
N ASP A 21 4.62 -30.63 4.13
CA ASP A 21 5.39 -31.60 4.91
C ASP A 21 6.89 -31.36 4.77
N GLY A 22 7.62 -31.37 5.89
CA GLY A 22 9.05 -31.07 5.93
C GLY A 22 9.45 -29.60 5.93
N LEU A 23 8.51 -28.65 5.83
CA LEU A 23 8.79 -27.23 5.90
C LEU A 23 8.62 -26.68 7.33
N GLY A 24 9.73 -26.55 8.07
CA GLY A 24 9.73 -26.06 9.44
C GLY A 24 9.43 -24.56 9.54
N LYS A 25 8.94 -24.12 10.73
CA LYS A 25 8.61 -22.70 11.01
C LYS A 25 9.74 -21.72 10.65
N ASN A 26 10.99 -22.06 10.97
CA ASN A 26 12.15 -21.20 10.68
C ASN A 26 12.36 -21.02 9.17
N SER A 27 12.16 -22.09 8.39
CA SER A 27 12.25 -22.03 6.93
C SER A 27 11.13 -21.15 6.34
N ILE A 28 9.92 -21.20 6.91
CA ILE A 28 8.81 -20.36 6.48
C ILE A 28 9.11 -18.88 6.77
N VAL A 29 9.61 -18.57 7.98
CA VAL A 29 10.02 -17.20 8.34
C VAL A 29 11.09 -16.68 7.39
N PHE A 30 12.08 -17.52 7.06
CA PHE A 30 13.14 -17.16 6.13
C PHE A 30 12.61 -16.91 4.71
N LEU A 31 11.70 -17.74 4.22
CA LEU A 31 11.04 -17.53 2.92
C LEU A 31 10.22 -16.22 2.89
N LYS A 32 9.52 -15.91 3.96
CA LYS A 32 8.77 -14.65 4.09
C LYS A 32 9.72 -13.45 4.11
N LEU A 33 10.83 -13.55 4.83
CA LEU A 33 11.87 -12.51 4.85
C LEU A 33 12.42 -12.26 3.44
N ILE A 34 12.77 -13.31 2.70
CA ILE A 34 13.24 -13.16 1.32
C ILE A 34 12.18 -12.51 0.43
N GLY A 35 10.91 -12.88 0.59
CA GLY A 35 9.81 -12.27 -0.15
C GLY A 35 9.63 -10.77 0.15
N ASP A 36 9.92 -10.34 1.39
CA ASP A 36 9.84 -8.95 1.80
C ASP A 36 11.10 -8.11 1.43
N LEU A 37 12.25 -8.77 1.18
CA LEU A 37 13.51 -8.09 0.87
C LEU A 37 13.40 -7.03 -0.24
N PRO A 38 12.75 -7.27 -1.39
CA PRO A 38 12.63 -6.24 -2.42
C PRO A 38 11.92 -4.99 -1.91
N SER A 39 10.85 -5.13 -1.13
CA SER A 39 10.14 -3.99 -0.57
C SER A 39 10.95 -3.25 0.51
N ILE A 40 11.76 -3.98 1.27
CA ILE A 40 12.68 -3.40 2.27
C ILE A 40 13.79 -2.62 1.55
N ILE A 41 14.39 -3.21 0.51
CA ILE A 41 15.44 -2.56 -0.30
C ILE A 41 14.89 -1.29 -0.96
N TYR A 42 13.71 -1.34 -1.58
CA TYR A 42 13.08 -0.15 -2.17
C TYR A 42 12.76 0.91 -1.12
N LYS A 43 12.34 0.50 0.09
CA LYS A 43 12.12 1.43 1.20
C LYS A 43 13.42 2.06 1.69
N ASP A 44 14.50 1.28 1.75
CA ASP A 44 15.83 1.79 2.12
C ASP A 44 16.47 2.61 0.98
N GLU A 45 16.24 2.25 -0.27
CA GLU A 45 16.60 3.10 -1.41
C GLU A 45 15.84 4.41 -1.41
N LEU A 46 14.55 4.39 -1.06
CA LEU A 46 13.75 5.59 -0.83
C LEU A 46 14.33 6.45 0.31
N LYS A 47 14.84 5.83 1.39
CA LYS A 47 15.43 6.54 2.55
C LYS A 47 16.88 6.97 2.31
N ASN A 48 17.72 6.07 1.76
CA ASN A 48 19.18 6.22 1.75
C ASN A 48 19.72 6.93 0.51
N LYS A 49 19.03 6.90 -0.61
CA LYS A 49 19.49 7.64 -1.81
C LYS A 49 19.20 9.11 -1.75
N LYS A 50 18.67 9.68 -0.62
CA LYS A 50 18.12 11.02 -0.73
C LYS A 50 17.24 11.16 -2.01
N LEU A 51 16.76 10.03 -2.56
CA LEU A 51 15.67 9.99 -3.54
C LEU A 51 14.35 10.30 -2.84
N ILE A 52 14.36 10.24 -1.51
CA ILE A 52 13.62 11.10 -0.62
C ILE A 52 14.58 12.27 -0.24
N ASP A 53 15.22 12.88 -1.19
CA ASP A 53 15.53 14.29 -1.03
C ASP A 53 14.20 14.98 -0.78
N LYS A 54 14.22 15.95 0.10
CA LYS A 54 13.07 16.76 0.54
C LYS A 54 12.19 17.31 -0.60
N GLU A 55 12.51 17.01 -1.86
CA GLU A 55 11.79 17.40 -3.07
C GLU A 55 11.18 16.23 -3.85
N THR A 56 11.37 14.96 -3.47
CA THR A 56 11.19 13.84 -4.39
C THR A 56 10.20 12.74 -4.01
N LEU A 57 9.40 12.90 -2.99
CA LEU A 57 8.07 12.31 -2.99
C LEU A 57 7.06 13.24 -3.70
N LYS A 58 7.56 14.08 -4.56
CA LYS A 58 6.79 14.56 -5.71
C LYS A 58 6.41 13.33 -6.54
N ILE A 59 5.25 13.40 -7.09
CA ILE A 59 4.67 12.52 -8.11
C ILE A 59 5.68 12.13 -9.22
N SER A 60 6.80 12.85 -9.37
CA SER A 60 7.91 12.55 -10.26
C SER A 60 8.65 11.23 -10.01
N ASN A 61 8.42 10.55 -8.88
CA ASN A 61 8.96 9.23 -8.56
C ASN A 61 7.85 8.18 -8.39
N LYS A 62 6.76 8.35 -9.11
CA LYS A 62 5.63 7.43 -9.13
C LYS A 62 6.04 5.99 -9.42
N ASP A 63 6.99 5.77 -10.33
CA ASP A 63 7.46 4.43 -10.68
C ASP A 63 8.05 3.69 -9.47
N ILE A 64 8.79 4.38 -8.62
CA ILE A 64 9.37 3.80 -7.41
C ILE A 64 8.27 3.48 -6.41
N LEU A 65 7.31 4.40 -6.22
CA LEU A 65 6.14 4.17 -5.38
C LEU A 65 5.33 2.97 -5.87
N LEU A 66 5.06 2.88 -7.18
CA LEU A 66 4.34 1.76 -7.78
C LEU A 66 5.09 0.45 -7.60
N LYS A 67 6.41 0.42 -7.81
CA LYS A 67 7.24 -0.76 -7.56
C LYS A 67 7.18 -1.18 -6.09
N TYR A 68 7.31 -0.22 -5.17
CA TYR A 68 7.19 -0.48 -3.74
C TYR A 68 5.82 -1.05 -3.38
N LEU A 69 4.72 -0.40 -3.79
CA LEU A 69 3.36 -0.86 -3.53
C LEU A 69 3.09 -2.23 -4.14
N ARG A 70 3.53 -2.46 -5.39
CA ARG A 70 3.34 -3.75 -6.05
C ARG A 70 4.03 -4.88 -5.30
N ASN A 71 5.27 -4.69 -4.87
CA ASN A 71 5.99 -5.69 -4.08
C ASN A 71 5.36 -5.91 -2.70
N LYS A 72 4.82 -4.85 -2.08
CA LYS A 72 4.29 -4.93 -0.72
C LYS A 72 2.88 -5.51 -0.67
N ILE A 73 2.01 -5.10 -1.60
CA ILE A 73 0.58 -5.42 -1.55
C ILE A 73 0.00 -5.99 -2.85
N GLY A 74 0.64 -5.76 -4.01
CA GLY A 74 0.07 -6.11 -5.33
C GLY A 74 -0.13 -7.61 -5.58
N TYR A 75 0.48 -8.46 -4.76
CA TYR A 75 0.38 -9.93 -4.88
C TYR A 75 -0.46 -10.56 -3.77
N GLY A 76 -1.11 -9.75 -2.94
CA GLY A 76 -1.98 -10.24 -1.88
C GLY A 76 -3.18 -11.01 -2.43
N GLU A 77 -3.53 -12.13 -1.80
CA GLU A 77 -4.73 -12.90 -2.14
C GLU A 77 -6.00 -12.32 -1.50
N ILE A 78 -5.81 -11.42 -0.54
CA ILE A 78 -6.88 -10.71 0.17
C ILE A 78 -6.70 -9.22 -0.12
N GLU A 79 -7.80 -8.54 -0.34
CA GLU A 79 -7.84 -7.11 -0.49
C GLU A 79 -7.41 -6.43 0.81
N LYS A 80 -6.49 -5.48 0.71
CA LYS A 80 -5.95 -4.74 1.85
C LYS A 80 -5.83 -3.27 1.50
N PHE A 81 -6.21 -2.44 2.46
CA PHE A 81 -6.16 -0.99 2.32
C PHE A 81 -5.05 -0.41 3.18
N TYR A 82 -4.27 0.48 2.59
CA TYR A 82 -3.11 1.11 3.21
C TYR A 82 -3.15 2.62 3.08
N VAL A 83 -2.55 3.27 4.07
CA VAL A 83 -2.38 4.72 4.10
C VAL A 83 -0.91 5.06 4.30
N LEU A 84 -0.37 5.90 3.42
CA LEU A 84 0.95 6.51 3.59
C LEU A 84 0.74 7.93 4.11
N TYR A 85 1.31 8.22 5.26
CA TYR A 85 1.30 9.55 5.87
C TYR A 85 2.58 10.29 5.52
N LEU A 86 2.45 11.53 5.06
CA LEU A 86 3.57 12.31 4.54
C LEU A 86 3.77 13.61 5.30
N SER A 87 5.03 14.02 5.44
CA SER A 87 5.41 15.32 6.00
C SER A 87 5.13 16.46 5.02
N SER A 88 5.40 17.70 5.44
CA SER A 88 5.35 18.87 4.56
C SER A 88 6.38 18.86 3.43
N SER A 89 7.45 18.06 3.57
CA SER A 89 8.46 17.83 2.53
C SER A 89 8.15 16.61 1.64
N ASN A 90 6.94 16.01 1.80
CA ASN A 90 6.51 14.79 1.12
C ASN A 90 7.36 13.54 1.48
N GLU A 91 7.96 13.53 2.67
CA GLU A 91 8.64 12.36 3.22
C GLU A 91 7.62 11.41 3.86
N VAL A 92 7.77 10.11 3.61
CA VAL A 92 6.92 9.10 4.26
C VAL A 92 7.25 9.03 5.74
N ILE A 93 6.30 9.47 6.59
CA ILE A 93 6.37 9.36 8.04
C ILE A 93 6.01 7.94 8.45
N GLU A 94 4.91 7.42 7.90
CA GLU A 94 4.39 6.09 8.24
C GLU A 94 3.66 5.47 7.07
N PHE A 95 3.74 4.13 6.96
CA PHE A 95 2.98 3.28 6.05
C PHE A 95 2.20 2.28 6.89
N GLU A 96 0.88 2.37 6.88
CA GLU A 96 -0.01 1.64 7.76
C GLU A 96 -1.01 0.80 6.98
N GLU A 97 -1.19 -0.47 7.38
CA GLU A 97 -2.31 -1.29 6.96
C GLU A 97 -3.55 -0.86 7.76
N ASN A 98 -4.58 -0.37 7.08
CA ASN A 98 -5.75 0.20 7.71
C ASN A 98 -6.93 -0.78 7.77
N SER A 99 -7.06 -1.67 6.77
CA SER A 99 -8.06 -2.73 6.77
C SER A 99 -7.64 -3.95 5.96
N VAL A 100 -8.26 -5.11 6.26
CA VAL A 100 -8.08 -6.40 5.58
C VAL A 100 -9.44 -6.97 5.23
N GLY A 101 -9.61 -7.45 4.00
CA GLY A 101 -10.85 -8.03 3.48
C GLY A 101 -11.54 -7.09 2.48
N THR A 102 -12.67 -7.54 1.91
CA THR A 102 -13.46 -6.73 0.98
C THR A 102 -13.70 -5.34 1.55
N LEU A 103 -13.37 -4.31 0.76
CA LEU A 103 -13.63 -2.91 1.12
C LEU A 103 -15.15 -2.68 1.15
N ASP A 104 -15.75 -3.13 2.25
CA ASP A 104 -17.08 -2.68 2.63
C ASP A 104 -16.95 -1.36 3.40
N ARG A 105 -17.96 -0.48 3.36
CA ARG A 105 -17.96 0.83 4.08
C ARG A 105 -17.61 0.72 5.57
N SER A 106 -17.70 -0.50 6.13
CA SER A 106 -17.39 -0.79 7.53
C SER A 106 -15.91 -1.11 7.81
N SER A 107 -15.06 -1.26 6.79
CA SER A 107 -13.69 -1.75 6.98
C SER A 107 -12.62 -0.65 7.08
N VAL A 108 -12.87 0.53 6.50
CA VAL A 108 -11.98 1.70 6.60
C VAL A 108 -12.72 2.83 7.30
N TYR A 109 -12.18 3.30 8.40
CA TYR A 109 -12.77 4.39 9.18
C TYR A 109 -12.01 5.70 8.94
N PRO A 110 -12.56 6.67 8.17
CA PRO A 110 -11.90 7.95 7.91
C PRO A 110 -11.46 8.68 9.17
N ARG A 111 -12.20 8.57 10.26
CA ARG A 111 -11.87 9.18 11.56
C ARG A 111 -10.51 8.72 12.11
N GLU A 112 -10.12 7.46 11.89
CA GLU A 112 -8.84 6.94 12.36
C GLU A 112 -7.69 7.53 11.52
N ILE A 113 -7.91 7.71 10.22
CA ILE A 113 -6.96 8.39 9.33
C ILE A 113 -6.77 9.85 9.79
N TYR A 114 -7.87 10.57 10.10
CA TYR A 114 -7.77 11.96 10.57
C TYR A 114 -7.07 12.07 11.92
N LYS A 115 -7.39 11.19 12.86
CA LYS A 115 -6.72 11.11 14.15
C LYS A 115 -5.20 10.86 13.97
N LYS A 116 -4.83 9.97 13.05
CA LYS A 116 -3.44 9.63 12.77
C LYS A 116 -2.69 10.82 12.14
N ILE A 117 -3.32 11.54 11.22
CA ILE A 117 -2.78 12.77 10.62
C ILE A 117 -2.41 13.79 11.70
N ILE A 118 -3.32 14.01 12.65
CA ILE A 118 -3.08 14.94 13.76
C ILE A 118 -1.91 14.46 14.61
N ASN A 119 -1.90 13.19 15.01
CA ASN A 119 -0.86 12.63 15.88
C ASN A 119 0.53 12.65 15.24
N LEU A 120 0.60 12.40 13.93
CA LEU A 120 1.86 12.40 13.17
C LEU A 120 2.25 13.80 12.66
N ASN A 121 1.39 14.80 12.84
CA ASN A 121 1.54 16.10 12.18
C ASN A 121 1.77 15.97 10.66
N ALA A 122 1.12 14.96 10.05
CA ALA A 122 1.22 14.72 8.61
C ALA A 122 0.49 15.82 7.83
N LYS A 123 1.01 16.17 6.66
CA LYS A 123 0.44 17.21 5.79
C LYS A 123 -0.30 16.66 4.59
N SER A 124 -0.01 15.42 4.23
CA SER A 124 -0.73 14.75 3.15
C SER A 124 -0.72 13.24 3.34
N VAL A 125 -1.60 12.58 2.60
CA VAL A 125 -1.68 11.12 2.54
C VAL A 125 -1.72 10.63 1.11
N ILE A 126 -1.24 9.40 0.92
CA ILE A 126 -1.51 8.56 -0.24
C ILE A 126 -2.33 7.37 0.25
N LEU A 127 -3.41 7.05 -0.45
CA LEU A 127 -4.16 5.82 -0.23
C LEU A 127 -3.70 4.77 -1.23
N ALA A 128 -3.67 3.52 -0.81
CA ALA A 128 -3.35 2.41 -1.70
C ALA A 128 -4.11 1.15 -1.29
N HIS A 129 -4.65 0.41 -2.25
CA HIS A 129 -5.17 -0.92 -2.01
C HIS A 129 -4.91 -1.85 -3.19
N ASN A 130 -4.92 -3.15 -2.92
CA ASN A 130 -4.75 -4.15 -3.97
C ASN A 130 -6.09 -4.75 -4.37
N HIS A 131 -6.21 -5.08 -5.66
CA HIS A 131 -7.29 -5.93 -6.17
C HIS A 131 -6.75 -7.32 -6.52
N PRO A 132 -7.06 -8.36 -5.73
CA PRO A 132 -6.61 -9.73 -5.99
C PRO A 132 -7.10 -10.31 -7.33
N SER A 133 -8.21 -9.79 -7.85
CA SER A 133 -8.81 -10.19 -9.13
C SER A 133 -8.01 -9.72 -10.36
N ASP A 134 -6.96 -8.91 -10.18
CA ASP A 134 -6.21 -8.22 -11.24
C ASP A 134 -7.04 -7.19 -12.04
N ASN A 135 -8.27 -6.90 -11.62
CA ASN A 135 -9.10 -5.83 -12.19
C ASN A 135 -8.75 -4.51 -11.51
N ILE A 136 -8.30 -3.52 -12.30
CA ILE A 136 -7.90 -2.18 -11.78
C ILE A 136 -9.07 -1.20 -11.69
N THR A 137 -10.28 -1.57 -12.13
CA THR A 137 -11.42 -0.66 -12.10
C THR A 137 -11.84 -0.37 -10.66
N PRO A 138 -11.89 0.91 -10.24
CA PRO A 138 -12.35 1.25 -8.91
C PRO A 138 -13.82 0.88 -8.72
N SER A 139 -14.16 0.39 -7.55
CA SER A 139 -15.53 0.20 -7.15
C SER A 139 -16.21 1.55 -6.83
N LYS A 140 -17.53 1.56 -6.76
CA LYS A 140 -18.27 2.74 -6.28
C LYS A 140 -17.88 3.10 -4.85
N CYS A 141 -17.63 2.10 -4.00
CA CYS A 141 -17.19 2.30 -2.63
C CYS A 141 -15.80 2.96 -2.56
N ASP A 142 -14.86 2.57 -3.43
CA ASP A 142 -13.52 3.20 -3.49
C ASP A 142 -13.63 4.68 -3.83
N ILE A 143 -14.46 5.03 -4.80
CA ILE A 143 -14.67 6.43 -5.21
C ILE A 143 -15.32 7.23 -4.06
N GLU A 144 -16.38 6.70 -3.44
CA GLU A 144 -17.06 7.36 -2.32
C GLU A 144 -16.12 7.55 -1.13
N LEU A 145 -15.37 6.52 -0.73
CA LEU A 145 -14.39 6.58 0.36
C LEU A 145 -13.28 7.59 0.07
N THR A 146 -12.75 7.59 -1.16
CA THR A 146 -11.72 8.54 -1.60
C THR A 146 -12.20 9.97 -1.45
N ASN A 147 -13.41 10.27 -1.94
CA ASN A 147 -14.01 11.58 -1.85
C ASN A 147 -14.28 12.01 -0.40
N GLU A 148 -14.76 11.09 0.45
CA GLU A 148 -15.00 11.34 1.86
C GLU A 148 -13.70 11.71 2.57
N ILE A 149 -12.64 10.90 2.38
CA ILE A 149 -11.34 11.17 2.97
C ILE A 149 -10.77 12.48 2.46
N ALA A 150 -10.75 12.71 1.14
CA ALA A 150 -10.24 13.94 0.54
C ALA A 150 -10.93 15.20 1.09
N LYS A 151 -12.26 15.15 1.23
CA LYS A 151 -13.05 16.24 1.79
C LYS A 151 -12.74 16.47 3.27
N GLY A 152 -12.65 15.39 4.05
CA GLY A 152 -12.39 15.48 5.49
C GLY A 152 -11.00 16.02 5.80
N LEU A 153 -9.99 15.62 5.04
CA LEU A 153 -8.60 16.06 5.21
C LEU A 153 -8.42 17.57 5.13
N LYS A 154 -9.19 18.23 4.28
CA LYS A 154 -9.15 19.71 4.13
C LYS A 154 -9.48 20.44 5.44
N ASN A 155 -10.34 19.86 6.28
CA ASN A 155 -10.68 20.45 7.58
C ASN A 155 -9.52 20.44 8.57
N PHE A 156 -8.51 19.57 8.34
CA PHE A 156 -7.30 19.44 9.15
C PHE A 156 -6.06 20.08 8.50
N GLY A 157 -6.26 20.81 7.38
CA GLY A 157 -5.15 21.40 6.63
C GLY A 157 -4.22 20.37 6.00
N ALA A 158 -4.76 19.17 5.69
CA ALA A 158 -4.06 18.08 5.04
C ALA A 158 -4.67 17.76 3.66
N LEU A 159 -3.92 17.08 2.81
CA LEU A 159 -4.33 16.77 1.43
C LEU A 159 -4.27 15.26 1.16
N LEU A 160 -5.24 14.77 0.41
CA LEU A 160 -5.11 13.52 -0.33
C LEU A 160 -4.40 13.84 -1.65
N ILE A 161 -3.20 13.29 -1.85
CA ILE A 161 -2.41 13.56 -3.06
C ILE A 161 -2.49 12.45 -4.10
N GLU A 162 -2.85 11.24 -3.68
CA GLU A 162 -3.02 10.12 -4.61
C GLU A 162 -3.86 9.01 -3.94
N HIS A 163 -4.59 8.25 -4.78
CA HIS A 163 -5.12 6.95 -4.42
C HIS A 163 -4.78 5.96 -5.53
N ILE A 164 -4.10 4.86 -5.17
CA ILE A 164 -3.63 3.85 -6.11
C ILE A 164 -4.30 2.51 -5.85
N ILE A 165 -4.95 1.96 -6.87
CA ILE A 165 -5.29 0.55 -6.90
C ILE A 165 -4.12 -0.17 -7.58
N ILE A 166 -3.54 -1.16 -6.90
CA ILE A 166 -2.39 -1.90 -7.41
C ILE A 166 -2.73 -3.37 -7.60
N THR A 167 -2.30 -3.94 -8.73
CA THR A 167 -2.43 -5.36 -9.01
C THR A 167 -1.07 -5.97 -9.36
N LYS A 168 -1.03 -7.25 -9.67
CA LYS A 168 0.21 -7.93 -10.10
C LYS A 168 0.83 -7.26 -11.31
N ASN A 169 -0.01 -6.89 -12.28
CA ASN A 169 0.43 -6.51 -13.61
C ASN A 169 0.19 -5.03 -13.91
N SER A 170 -0.77 -4.39 -13.22
CA SER A 170 -1.24 -3.07 -13.57
C SER A 170 -1.50 -2.21 -12.34
N TYR A 171 -1.94 -0.99 -12.53
CA TYR A 171 -2.40 -0.08 -11.49
C TYR A 171 -3.47 0.87 -12.06
N PHE A 172 -4.22 1.50 -11.15
CA PHE A 172 -5.11 2.61 -11.42
C PHE A 172 -4.73 3.78 -10.50
N SER A 173 -4.69 4.98 -11.03
CA SER A 173 -4.38 6.20 -10.29
C SER A 173 -5.57 7.15 -10.34
N PHE A 174 -6.13 7.47 -9.19
CA PHE A 174 -7.24 8.42 -9.11
C PHE A 174 -6.83 9.83 -9.53
N LEU A 175 -5.58 10.20 -9.29
CA LEU A 175 -5.06 11.51 -9.72
C LEU A 175 -4.94 11.59 -11.25
N GLU A 176 -4.40 10.55 -11.91
CA GLU A 176 -4.28 10.53 -13.38
C GLU A 176 -5.62 10.56 -14.08
N GLU A 177 -6.63 9.92 -13.47
CA GLU A 177 -7.99 9.86 -14.00
C GLU A 177 -8.84 11.08 -13.57
N GLY A 178 -8.25 12.03 -12.83
CA GLY A 178 -8.93 13.27 -12.42
C GLY A 178 -10.07 13.06 -11.42
N LEU A 179 -9.98 12.00 -10.59
CA LEU A 179 -10.98 11.67 -9.58
C LEU A 179 -10.67 12.29 -8.19
N ILE A 180 -9.52 12.95 -8.04
CA ILE A 180 -9.10 13.75 -6.88
C ILE A 180 -8.41 15.03 -7.31
#